data_84a19834cb834f94c80c889eb5e1b2e2
#
_entry.id   84a19834cb834f94c80c889eb5e1b2e2
#
_cell.length_a   1.000
_cell.length_b   1.000
_cell.length_c   1.000
_cell.angle_alpha   90.00
_cell.angle_beta   90.00
_cell.angle_gamma   90.00
#
_symmetry.space_group_name_H-M   'P 1'
#
loop_
_entity.id
_entity.type
_entity.pdbx_description
1 polymer ?
#
loop_
_entity_poly.entity_id
_entity_poly.type
_entity_poly.pdbx_seq_one_letter_code
_entity_poly.pdbx_strand_id
1 'polypeptide(L)'
;AAGVLSTLALVSALTRFLTPVASEHLGARRIMATMFILQGLPVLLLFWAGDVWQFYVFAVVFGIGYGGEGSGFPVMNRQYFGMGPMGRAFGWQASGAMIGMALGGWSGGVLYAIFGNYDTTILLSVLTSVAGGLIILSMERTGRPIVAAWDEILAPEPGPSGAGPVRSAD
;
A
#
# COMPACT_ATOMS: atom_id res chain seq x y z
N ALA A 1 -19.84 -7.57 -16.70
CA ALA A 1 -18.77 -7.98 -15.77
C ALA A 1 -17.38 -7.61 -16.31
N ALA A 2 -16.98 -8.00 -17.53
CA ALA A 2 -15.65 -7.75 -18.07
C ALA A 2 -15.26 -6.25 -18.10
N GLY A 3 -16.16 -5.37 -18.54
CA GLY A 3 -15.91 -3.92 -18.60
C GLY A 3 -15.60 -3.29 -17.25
N VAL A 4 -16.28 -3.70 -16.18
CA VAL A 4 -16.04 -3.21 -14.81
C VAL A 4 -14.63 -3.61 -14.33
N LEU A 5 -14.22 -4.86 -14.56
CA LEU A 5 -12.88 -5.33 -14.22
C LEU A 5 -11.80 -4.63 -15.03
N SER A 6 -12.04 -4.38 -16.32
CA SER A 6 -11.12 -3.62 -17.17
C SER A 6 -10.96 -2.18 -16.70
N THR A 7 -12.05 -1.53 -16.28
CA THR A 7 -12.02 -0.17 -15.70
C THR A 7 -11.20 -0.16 -14.41
N LEU A 8 -11.43 -1.11 -13.51
CA LEU A 8 -10.68 -1.24 -12.26
C LEU A 8 -9.19 -1.43 -12.54
N ALA A 9 -8.83 -2.33 -13.46
CA ALA A 9 -7.45 -2.60 -13.82
C ALA A 9 -6.76 -1.37 -14.42
N LEU A 10 -7.43 -0.64 -15.32
CA LEU A 10 -6.89 0.57 -15.94
C LEU A 10 -6.65 1.68 -14.91
N VAL A 11 -7.66 1.95 -14.08
CA VAL A 11 -7.55 2.97 -13.02
C VAL A 11 -6.44 2.58 -12.03
N SER A 12 -6.38 1.32 -11.62
CA SER A 12 -5.33 0.81 -10.74
C SER A 12 -3.94 0.97 -11.35
N ALA A 13 -3.78 0.68 -12.64
CA ALA A 13 -2.51 0.87 -13.34
C ALA A 13 -2.08 2.35 -13.35
N LEU A 14 -3.00 3.27 -13.66
CA LEU A 14 -2.72 4.72 -13.64
C LEU A 14 -2.34 5.20 -12.24
N THR A 15 -3.05 4.76 -11.22
CA THR A 15 -2.80 5.19 -9.83
C THR A 15 -1.45 4.71 -9.32
N ARG A 16 -0.94 3.57 -9.79
CA ARG A 16 0.41 3.09 -9.45
C ARG A 16 1.53 4.05 -9.85
N PHE A 17 1.35 4.83 -10.92
CA PHE A 17 2.30 5.87 -11.31
C PHE A 17 2.12 7.16 -10.52
N LEU A 18 0.89 7.51 -10.15
CA LEU A 18 0.61 8.76 -9.44
C LEU A 18 0.91 8.69 -7.94
N THR A 19 0.75 7.55 -7.31
CA THR A 19 0.90 7.40 -5.85
C THR A 19 2.32 7.72 -5.35
N PRO A 20 3.42 7.28 -5.99
CA PRO A 20 4.76 7.68 -5.56
C PRO A 20 4.95 9.19 -5.59
N VAL A 21 4.52 9.86 -6.67
CA VAL A 21 4.62 11.32 -6.82
C VAL A 21 3.80 12.04 -5.73
N ALA A 22 2.57 11.61 -5.50
CA ALA A 22 1.74 12.17 -4.43
C ALA A 22 2.36 11.96 -3.04
N SER A 23 3.04 10.83 -2.83
CA SER A 23 3.71 10.49 -1.58
C SER A 23 4.89 11.41 -1.27
N GLU A 24 5.57 11.94 -2.29
CA GLU A 24 6.67 12.91 -2.13
C GLU A 24 6.17 14.24 -1.52
N HIS A 25 4.98 14.68 -1.94
CA HIS A 25 4.42 15.96 -1.50
C HIS A 25 3.62 15.85 -0.19
N LEU A 26 2.84 14.79 -0.02
CA LEU A 26 1.89 14.64 1.09
C LEU A 26 2.38 13.68 2.19
N GLY A 27 3.47 12.96 1.92
CA GLY A 27 4.04 11.95 2.83
C GLY A 27 3.41 10.57 2.65
N ALA A 28 4.26 9.54 2.56
CA ALA A 28 3.86 8.17 2.27
C ALA A 28 2.80 7.62 3.25
N ARG A 29 2.93 7.91 4.54
CA ARG A 29 2.00 7.46 5.58
C ARG A 29 0.56 7.94 5.35
N ARG A 30 0.39 9.23 5.02
CA ARG A 30 -0.95 9.79 4.78
C ARG A 30 -1.56 9.22 3.51
N ILE A 31 -0.76 9.15 2.45
CA ILE A 31 -1.21 8.58 1.17
C ILE A 31 -1.61 7.13 1.34
N MET A 32 -0.79 6.29 2.01
CA MET A 32 -1.13 4.89 2.26
C MET A 32 -2.44 4.73 3.04
N ALA A 33 -2.61 5.48 4.13
CA ALA A 33 -3.85 5.44 4.90
C ALA A 33 -5.07 5.86 4.06
N THR A 34 -4.92 6.88 3.21
CA THR A 34 -5.97 7.31 2.30
C THR A 34 -6.31 6.21 1.28
N MET A 35 -5.30 5.51 0.75
CA MET A 35 -5.52 4.41 -0.20
C MET A 35 -6.28 3.24 0.45
N PHE A 36 -5.96 2.88 1.70
CA PHE A 36 -6.73 1.87 2.44
C PHE A 36 -8.19 2.28 2.65
N ILE A 37 -8.45 3.53 2.99
CA ILE A 37 -9.81 4.05 3.16
C ILE A 37 -10.55 4.06 1.81
N LEU A 38 -9.91 4.54 0.74
CA LEU A 38 -10.47 4.55 -0.62
C LEU A 38 -10.69 3.14 -1.19
N GLN A 39 -9.99 2.13 -0.69
CA GLN A 39 -10.24 0.74 -1.04
C GLN A 39 -11.40 0.15 -0.24
N GLY A 40 -11.54 0.50 1.03
CA GLY A 40 -12.56 -0.07 1.90
C GLY A 40 -13.95 0.55 1.75
N LEU A 41 -14.05 1.88 1.80
CA LEU A 41 -15.34 2.57 1.80
C LEU A 41 -16.22 2.28 0.57
N PRO A 42 -15.69 2.22 -0.66
CA PRO A 42 -16.54 1.95 -1.83
C PRO A 42 -17.21 0.57 -1.81
N VAL A 43 -16.67 -0.38 -1.02
CA VAL A 43 -17.27 -1.71 -0.87
C VAL A 43 -18.69 -1.60 -0.27
N LEU A 44 -18.98 -0.54 0.51
CA LEU A 44 -20.34 -0.26 1.01
C LEU A 44 -21.34 0.00 -0.12
N LEU A 45 -20.91 0.53 -1.25
CA LEU A 45 -21.81 0.73 -2.40
C LEU A 45 -22.44 -0.58 -2.88
N LEU A 46 -21.79 -1.71 -2.63
CA LEU A 46 -22.27 -3.01 -3.05
C LEU A 46 -23.55 -3.46 -2.30
N PHE A 47 -23.87 -2.85 -1.13
CA PHE A 47 -25.14 -3.10 -0.44
C PHE A 47 -26.35 -2.64 -1.26
N TRP A 48 -26.18 -1.58 -2.04
CA TRP A 48 -27.27 -0.94 -2.79
C TRP A 48 -27.06 -1.04 -4.30
N ALA A 49 -26.04 -1.79 -4.74
CA ALA A 49 -25.71 -1.89 -6.15
C ALA A 49 -26.77 -2.73 -6.91
N GLY A 50 -27.71 -2.04 -7.54
CA GLY A 50 -28.73 -2.61 -8.45
C GLY A 50 -28.43 -2.33 -9.92
N ASP A 51 -27.74 -1.22 -10.21
CA ASP A 51 -27.48 -0.75 -11.55
C ASP A 51 -26.02 -0.90 -11.98
N VAL A 52 -25.79 -1.08 -13.27
CA VAL A 52 -24.44 -1.27 -13.83
C VAL A 52 -23.51 -0.09 -13.57
N TRP A 53 -24.00 1.14 -13.57
CA TRP A 53 -23.18 2.33 -13.34
C TRP A 53 -22.57 2.36 -11.92
N GLN A 54 -23.27 1.81 -10.93
CA GLN A 54 -22.79 1.73 -9.55
C GLN A 54 -21.54 0.85 -9.43
N PHE A 55 -21.49 -0.24 -10.19
CA PHE A 55 -20.29 -1.08 -10.29
C PHE A 55 -19.12 -0.36 -10.97
N TYR A 56 -19.38 0.54 -11.92
CA TYR A 56 -18.31 1.35 -12.51
C TYR A 56 -17.78 2.39 -11.51
N VAL A 57 -18.65 3.04 -10.75
CA VAL A 57 -18.23 3.95 -9.67
C VAL A 57 -17.39 3.20 -8.63
N PHE A 58 -17.85 2.04 -8.19
CA PHE A 58 -17.08 1.16 -7.32
C PHE A 58 -15.70 0.84 -7.94
N ALA A 59 -15.66 0.41 -9.20
CA ALA A 59 -14.42 0.02 -9.87
C ALA A 59 -13.41 1.18 -9.96
N VAL A 60 -13.87 2.41 -10.19
CA VAL A 60 -13.00 3.59 -10.23
C VAL A 60 -12.43 3.89 -8.84
N VAL A 61 -13.29 4.03 -7.83
CA VAL A 61 -12.84 4.45 -6.49
C VAL A 61 -12.00 3.36 -5.82
N PHE A 62 -12.44 2.11 -5.90
CA PHE A 62 -11.69 0.96 -5.40
C PHE A 62 -10.36 0.80 -6.15
N GLY A 63 -10.37 0.98 -7.48
CA GLY A 63 -9.18 0.89 -8.33
C GLY A 63 -8.11 1.92 -7.97
N ILE A 64 -8.50 3.14 -7.56
CA ILE A 64 -7.58 4.15 -7.04
C ILE A 64 -6.90 3.63 -5.76
N GLY A 65 -7.68 3.16 -4.78
CA GLY A 65 -7.16 2.64 -3.53
C GLY A 65 -6.21 1.45 -3.75
N TYR A 66 -6.68 0.44 -4.50
CA TYR A 66 -5.93 -0.78 -4.79
C TYR A 66 -4.62 -0.53 -5.57
N GLY A 67 -4.68 0.35 -6.58
CA GLY A 67 -3.48 0.72 -7.33
C GLY A 67 -2.47 1.49 -6.49
N GLY A 68 -2.96 2.43 -5.68
CA GLY A 68 -2.13 3.24 -4.81
C GLY A 68 -1.48 2.45 -3.69
N GLU A 69 -2.18 1.49 -3.08
CA GLU A 69 -1.61 0.59 -2.08
C GLU A 69 -0.42 -0.19 -2.64
N GLY A 70 -0.58 -0.81 -3.82
CA GLY A 70 0.46 -1.64 -4.42
C GLY A 70 1.79 -0.90 -4.69
N SER A 71 1.74 0.38 -5.05
CA SER A 71 2.94 1.21 -5.27
C SER A 71 3.39 1.97 -4.02
N GLY A 72 2.50 2.20 -3.07
CA GLY A 72 2.80 2.91 -1.83
C GLY A 72 3.64 2.10 -0.85
N PHE A 73 3.51 0.78 -0.80
CA PHE A 73 4.31 -0.07 0.10
C PHE A 73 5.82 0.05 -0.12
N PRO A 74 6.38 -0.04 -1.34
CA PRO A 74 7.80 0.19 -1.56
C PRO A 74 8.28 1.57 -1.13
N VAL A 75 7.49 2.62 -1.38
CA VAL A 75 7.80 4.00 -0.97
C VAL A 75 7.86 4.11 0.55
N MET A 76 6.85 3.56 1.23
CA MET A 76 6.78 3.56 2.69
C MET A 76 7.93 2.75 3.30
N ASN A 77 8.26 1.58 2.74
CA ASN A 77 9.39 0.76 3.19
C ASN A 77 10.71 1.51 3.09
N ARG A 78 10.94 2.20 1.98
CA ARG A 78 12.14 3.02 1.81
C ARG A 78 12.22 4.13 2.86
N GLN A 79 11.10 4.77 3.16
CA GLN A 79 11.05 5.84 4.15
C GLN A 79 11.33 5.32 5.58
N TYR A 80 10.81 4.15 5.95
CA TYR A 80 10.96 3.62 7.31
C TYR A 80 12.24 2.83 7.51
N PHE A 81 12.64 2.02 6.55
CA PHE A 81 13.75 1.06 6.69
C PHE A 81 15.03 1.47 5.92
N GLY A 82 14.95 2.48 5.04
CA GLY A 82 16.06 2.84 4.15
C GLY A 82 16.27 1.81 3.03
N MET A 83 17.46 1.80 2.43
CA MET A 83 17.76 0.96 1.26
C MET A 83 18.16 -0.48 1.60
N GLY A 84 18.70 -0.74 2.81
CA GLY A 84 19.29 -2.03 3.14
C GLY A 84 18.32 -3.21 3.20
N PRO A 85 17.29 -3.19 4.09
CA PRO A 85 16.42 -4.36 4.32
C PRO A 85 15.15 -4.37 3.44
N MET A 86 15.09 -3.61 2.35
CA MET A 86 13.86 -3.44 1.55
C MET A 86 13.28 -4.77 1.07
N GLY A 87 14.11 -5.69 0.58
CA GLY A 87 13.65 -6.99 0.08
C GLY A 87 12.98 -7.83 1.18
N ARG A 88 13.56 -7.84 2.39
CA ARG A 88 12.97 -8.56 3.53
C ARG A 88 11.65 -7.95 3.97
N ALA A 89 11.59 -6.63 4.11
CA ALA A 89 10.37 -5.93 4.51
C ALA A 89 9.25 -6.16 3.49
N PHE A 90 9.55 -6.01 2.21
CA PHE A 90 8.59 -6.26 1.13
C PHE A 90 8.16 -7.73 1.07
N GLY A 91 9.08 -8.67 1.26
CA GLY A 91 8.76 -10.10 1.31
C GLY A 91 7.76 -10.46 2.42
N TRP A 92 7.96 -9.95 3.63
CA TRP A 92 7.00 -10.13 4.73
C TRP A 92 5.64 -9.50 4.45
N GLN A 93 5.63 -8.30 3.89
CA GLN A 93 4.38 -7.62 3.52
C GLN A 93 3.63 -8.36 2.41
N ALA A 94 4.34 -8.79 1.37
CA ALA A 94 3.75 -9.57 0.28
C ALA A 94 3.18 -10.91 0.78
N SER A 95 3.89 -11.59 1.67
CA SER A 95 3.40 -12.83 2.29
C SER A 95 2.13 -12.59 3.12
N GLY A 96 2.12 -11.51 3.93
CA GLY A 96 0.93 -11.11 4.68
C GLY A 96 -0.26 -10.78 3.77
N ALA A 97 -0.01 -10.07 2.67
CA ALA A 97 -1.05 -9.75 1.68
C ALA A 97 -1.61 -11.01 1.01
N MET A 98 -0.77 -11.98 0.64
CA MET A 98 -1.20 -13.25 0.05
C MET A 98 -2.04 -14.08 1.02
N ILE A 99 -1.62 -14.15 2.30
CA ILE A 99 -2.40 -14.82 3.36
C ILE A 99 -3.74 -14.10 3.55
N GLY A 100 -3.74 -12.76 3.61
CA GLY A 100 -4.95 -11.96 3.73
C GLY A 100 -5.92 -12.18 2.57
N MET A 101 -5.43 -12.24 1.33
CA MET A 101 -6.26 -12.54 0.15
C MET A 101 -6.84 -13.96 0.21
N ALA A 102 -6.07 -14.95 0.61
CA ALA A 102 -6.53 -16.32 0.76
C ALA A 102 -7.62 -16.44 1.83
N LEU A 103 -7.38 -15.86 3.01
CA LEU A 103 -8.34 -15.84 4.12
C LEU A 103 -9.60 -15.03 3.76
N GLY A 104 -9.44 -13.90 3.06
CA GLY A 104 -10.56 -13.08 2.60
C GLY A 104 -11.47 -13.82 1.62
N GLY A 105 -10.88 -14.48 0.62
CA GLY A 105 -11.62 -15.28 -0.33
C GLY A 105 -12.34 -16.48 0.33
N TRP A 106 -11.63 -17.20 1.20
CA TRP A 106 -12.20 -18.33 1.94
C TRP A 106 -13.32 -17.89 2.89
N SER A 107 -13.08 -16.87 3.70
CA SER A 107 -14.08 -16.36 4.66
C SER A 107 -15.31 -15.80 3.96
N GLY A 108 -15.16 -15.13 2.81
CA GLY A 108 -16.29 -14.65 2.00
C GLY A 108 -17.19 -15.79 1.54
N GLY A 109 -16.63 -16.90 1.09
CA GLY A 109 -17.40 -18.11 0.73
C GLY A 109 -18.10 -18.75 1.92
N VAL A 110 -17.41 -18.90 3.05
CA VAL A 110 -17.96 -19.46 4.29
C VAL A 110 -19.10 -18.61 4.83
N LEU A 111 -18.91 -17.29 4.91
CA LEU A 111 -19.92 -16.36 5.38
C LEU A 111 -21.17 -16.38 4.49
N TYR A 112 -20.98 -16.42 3.18
CA TYR A 112 -22.10 -16.59 2.26
C TYR A 112 -22.84 -17.92 2.46
N ALA A 113 -22.15 -19.03 2.69
CA ALA A 113 -22.76 -20.32 2.95
C ALA A 113 -23.59 -20.33 4.25
N ILE A 114 -23.18 -19.55 5.26
CA ILE A 114 -23.88 -19.48 6.56
C ILE A 114 -25.06 -18.51 6.51
N PHE A 115 -24.88 -17.32 5.94
CA PHE A 115 -25.84 -16.21 6.01
C PHE A 115 -26.69 -16.06 4.74
N GLY A 116 -26.33 -16.71 3.62
CA GLY A 116 -27.04 -16.63 2.35
C GLY A 116 -26.94 -15.29 1.63
N ASN A 117 -26.13 -14.35 2.14
CA ASN A 117 -25.88 -13.04 1.56
C ASN A 117 -24.42 -12.60 1.77
N TYR A 118 -24.01 -11.49 1.12
CA TYR A 118 -22.65 -10.94 1.25
C TYR A 118 -22.54 -9.80 2.26
N ASP A 119 -23.59 -9.44 2.97
CA ASP A 119 -23.62 -8.27 3.86
C ASP A 119 -22.54 -8.33 4.93
N THR A 120 -22.38 -9.47 5.58
CA THR A 120 -21.34 -9.70 6.60
C THR A 120 -19.94 -9.60 5.99
N THR A 121 -19.75 -10.12 4.79
CA THR A 121 -18.47 -10.06 4.07
C THR A 121 -18.11 -8.62 3.71
N ILE A 122 -19.09 -7.83 3.24
CA ILE A 122 -18.92 -6.41 2.93
C ILE A 122 -18.52 -5.64 4.18
N LEU A 123 -19.23 -5.81 5.29
CA LEU A 123 -18.91 -5.15 6.57
C LEU A 123 -17.52 -5.52 7.06
N LEU A 124 -17.17 -6.80 7.04
CA LEU A 124 -15.84 -7.26 7.46
C LEU A 124 -14.73 -6.64 6.60
N SER A 125 -14.95 -6.56 5.29
CA SER A 125 -13.99 -5.95 4.35
C SER A 125 -13.78 -4.46 4.65
N VAL A 126 -14.84 -3.71 4.92
CA VAL A 126 -14.75 -2.30 5.27
C VAL A 126 -14.03 -2.10 6.61
N LEU A 127 -14.41 -2.88 7.63
CA LEU A 127 -13.81 -2.78 8.96
C LEU A 127 -12.31 -3.08 8.92
N THR A 128 -11.91 -4.14 8.23
CA THR A 128 -10.48 -4.51 8.10
C THR A 128 -9.68 -3.46 7.32
N SER A 129 -10.27 -2.90 6.28
CA SER A 129 -9.62 -1.86 5.47
C SER A 129 -9.46 -0.55 6.25
N VAL A 130 -10.49 -0.12 6.96
CA VAL A 130 -10.43 1.08 7.84
C VAL A 130 -9.44 0.85 8.98
N ALA A 131 -9.47 -0.32 9.62
CA ALA A 131 -8.51 -0.67 10.68
C ALA A 131 -7.06 -0.62 10.15
N GLY A 132 -6.80 -1.16 8.96
CA GLY A 132 -5.50 -1.07 8.30
C GLY A 132 -5.06 0.39 8.08
N GLY A 133 -5.95 1.23 7.58
CA GLY A 133 -5.69 2.67 7.42
C GLY A 133 -5.37 3.37 8.74
N LEU A 134 -6.11 3.08 9.80
CA LEU A 134 -5.88 3.63 11.14
C LEU A 134 -4.56 3.15 11.75
N ILE A 135 -4.21 1.87 11.58
CA ILE A 135 -2.91 1.34 12.01
C ILE A 135 -1.77 2.09 11.33
N ILE A 136 -1.87 2.31 10.02
CA ILE A 136 -0.86 3.09 9.29
C ILE A 136 -0.78 4.53 9.82
N LEU A 137 -1.91 5.16 10.13
CA LEU A 137 -1.94 6.51 10.71
C LEU A 137 -1.38 6.56 12.13
N SER A 138 -1.40 5.48 12.88
CA SER A 138 -0.81 5.40 14.22
C SER A 138 0.71 5.26 14.22
N MET A 139 1.31 4.88 13.09
CA MET A 139 2.77 4.78 12.96
C MET A 139 3.44 6.14 13.15
N GLU A 140 4.62 6.16 13.75
CA GLU A 140 5.39 7.40 13.94
C GLU A 140 5.79 8.04 12.60
N ARG A 141 5.89 9.37 12.60
CA ARG A 141 6.39 10.09 11.42
C ARG A 141 7.90 9.91 11.34
N THR A 142 8.40 9.46 10.21
CA THR A 142 9.83 9.41 9.93
C THR A 142 10.27 10.73 9.31
N GLY A 143 11.40 11.28 9.75
CA GLY A 143 12.03 12.46 9.13
C GLY A 143 12.86 12.15 7.88
N ARG A 144 12.90 10.88 7.45
CA ARG A 144 13.71 10.48 6.30
C ARG A 144 13.04 10.93 4.99
N PRO A 145 13.80 11.49 4.04
CA PRO A 145 13.27 11.84 2.72
C PRO A 145 12.85 10.56 1.97
N ILE A 146 11.77 10.66 1.17
CA ILE A 146 11.25 9.54 0.36
C ILE A 146 12.24 9.20 -0.75
N VAL A 147 12.84 10.23 -1.34
CA VAL A 147 13.91 10.10 -2.35
C VAL A 147 15.20 10.59 -1.70
N ALA A 148 16.22 9.74 -1.64
CA ALA A 148 17.54 10.17 -1.23
C ALA A 148 18.07 11.19 -2.24
N ALA A 149 18.69 12.28 -1.76
CA ALA A 149 19.35 13.22 -2.64
C ALA A 149 20.44 12.48 -3.45
N TRP A 150 20.61 12.83 -4.71
CA TRP A 150 21.61 12.22 -5.56
C TRP A 150 23.02 12.32 -4.95
N ASP A 151 23.26 13.38 -4.19
CA ASP A 151 24.53 13.61 -3.47
C ASP A 151 24.80 12.55 -2.39
N GLU A 152 23.75 12.03 -1.73
CA GLU A 152 23.87 10.92 -0.78
C GLU A 152 24.15 9.58 -1.47
N ILE A 153 23.58 9.38 -2.67
CA ILE A 153 23.76 8.14 -3.45
C ILE A 153 25.15 8.11 -4.08
N LEU A 154 25.66 9.26 -4.48
CA LEU A 154 26.95 9.42 -5.14
C LEU A 154 28.09 9.74 -4.16
N ALA A 155 27.78 9.97 -2.88
CA ALA A 155 28.80 10.15 -1.87
C ALA A 155 29.70 8.90 -1.83
N PRO A 156 31.03 9.05 -1.98
CA PRO A 156 31.93 7.92 -1.83
C PRO A 156 31.73 7.31 -0.44
N GLU A 157 31.69 5.99 -0.38
CA GLU A 157 31.64 5.27 0.90
C GLU A 157 32.72 5.85 1.83
N PRO A 158 32.38 6.16 3.11
CA PRO A 158 33.41 6.56 4.06
C PRO A 158 34.43 5.44 4.09
N GLY A 159 35.66 5.75 3.62
CA GLY A 159 36.74 4.79 3.63
C GLY A 159 36.88 4.15 5.00
N PRO A 160 37.41 2.93 5.12
CA PRO A 160 37.53 2.24 6.39
C PRO A 160 38.25 3.15 7.39
N SER A 161 37.52 3.59 8.40
CA SER A 161 38.01 4.39 9.52
C SER A 161 39.02 3.55 10.29
N GLY A 162 40.30 3.61 9.84
CA GLY A 162 41.32 2.78 10.43
C GLY A 162 42.75 3.03 9.96
N ALA A 163 43.02 3.91 8.98
CA ALA A 163 44.37 4.32 8.68
C ALA A 163 44.74 5.49 9.59
N GLY A 164 45.15 5.19 10.80
CA GLY A 164 45.90 6.13 11.66
C GLY A 164 47.14 6.64 10.92
N PRO A 165 47.65 7.84 11.26
CA PRO A 165 48.80 8.44 10.55
C PRO A 165 49.99 7.48 10.59
N VAL A 166 50.50 7.14 9.42
CA VAL A 166 51.77 6.41 9.29
C VAL A 166 52.82 7.26 9.97
N ARG A 167 53.28 6.85 11.16
CA ARG A 167 54.47 7.43 11.78
C ARG A 167 55.64 7.16 10.84
N SER A 168 56.16 8.22 10.24
CA SER A 168 57.48 8.20 9.64
C SER A 168 58.47 7.87 10.76
N ALA A 169 59.09 6.70 10.68
CA ALA A 169 60.29 6.40 11.45
C ALA A 169 61.46 7.11 10.77
N ASP A 170 61.99 8.14 11.43
CA ASP A 170 63.33 8.64 11.23
C ASP A 170 64.33 7.87 12.11
#